data_56502117fc516152c2039944b2ced58c
#
_entry.id   56502117fc516152c2039944b2ced58c
#
_cell.length_a   1.000
_cell.length_b   1.000
_cell.length_c   1.000
_cell.angle_alpha   90.00
_cell.angle_beta   90.00
_cell.angle_gamma   90.00
#
_symmetry.space_group_name_H-M   'P 1'
#
loop_
_entity.id
_entity.type
_entity.pdbx_description
1 polymer ?
#
loop_
_entity_poly.entity_id
_entity_poly.type
_entity_poly.pdbx_seq_one_letter_code
_entity_poly.pdbx_strand_id
1 'polypeptide(L)'
;KNFYKIFLAVTKNNPIQEKKFLKNIPKKDNNRYLNFCEKISTIVIRLTKKKKINFDYISKAYNDLCFETMREQLIFKKKGEYDAISQKKDNLMIYNSDKKMTAYMLGLLVSQMLWRSHYKIVQWYYLHIKRFKIKKLLEIGPGHGLLSFLAVKEKKLKEIMLCDISKSSINFSKKMIKNYSKKINIKYFIKD
;
A
#
# COMPACT_ATOMS: atom_id res chain seq x y z
N LYS A 1 -12.77 -10.41 -13.01
CA LYS A 1 -12.34 -9.16 -12.39
C LYS A 1 -10.94 -9.33 -11.80
N ASN A 2 -10.13 -8.27 -11.78
CA ASN A 2 -8.75 -8.31 -11.31
C ASN A 2 -8.65 -8.62 -9.81
N PHE A 3 -9.56 -8.06 -9.03
CA PHE A 3 -9.64 -8.32 -7.60
C PHE A 3 -9.83 -9.81 -7.31
N TYR A 4 -10.75 -10.45 -8.01
CA TYR A 4 -11.02 -11.89 -7.82
C TYR A 4 -9.78 -12.76 -8.05
N LYS A 5 -8.97 -12.45 -9.08
CA LYS A 5 -7.73 -13.18 -9.37
C LYS A 5 -6.70 -13.04 -8.24
N ILE A 6 -6.50 -11.83 -7.71
CA ILE A 6 -5.59 -11.60 -6.57
C ILE A 6 -6.15 -12.28 -5.32
N PHE A 7 -7.46 -12.15 -5.07
CA PHE A 7 -8.11 -12.73 -3.91
C PHE A 7 -7.99 -14.25 -3.87
N LEU A 8 -8.27 -14.94 -4.99
CA LEU A 8 -8.10 -16.38 -5.10
C LEU A 8 -6.65 -16.81 -4.86
N ALA A 9 -5.66 -16.11 -5.45
CA ALA A 9 -4.27 -16.42 -5.21
C ALA A 9 -3.87 -16.27 -3.74
N VAL A 10 -4.39 -15.25 -3.05
CA VAL A 10 -4.15 -15.03 -1.61
C VAL A 10 -4.80 -16.12 -0.78
N THR A 11 -6.07 -16.44 -1.02
CA THR A 11 -6.84 -17.39 -0.19
C THR A 11 -6.41 -18.83 -0.40
N LYS A 12 -5.92 -19.18 -1.58
CA LYS A 12 -5.30 -20.50 -1.84
C LYS A 12 -4.16 -20.81 -0.87
N ASN A 13 -3.34 -19.81 -0.55
CA ASN A 13 -2.18 -19.95 0.34
C ASN A 13 -2.47 -19.51 1.79
N ASN A 14 -3.63 -18.90 2.04
CA ASN A 14 -4.04 -18.41 3.36
C ASN A 14 -5.58 -18.41 3.49
N PRO A 15 -6.19 -19.59 3.73
CA PRO A 15 -7.66 -19.72 3.80
C PRO A 15 -8.32 -18.88 4.90
N ILE A 16 -7.58 -18.52 5.94
CA ILE A 16 -8.09 -17.65 7.02
C ILE A 16 -8.46 -16.27 6.48
N GLN A 17 -7.78 -15.80 5.44
CA GLN A 17 -8.07 -14.50 4.83
C GLN A 17 -9.43 -14.44 4.15
N GLU A 18 -9.93 -15.53 3.63
CA GLU A 18 -11.29 -15.59 3.08
C GLU A 18 -12.32 -15.30 4.15
N LYS A 19 -12.27 -16.02 5.27
CA LYS A 19 -13.17 -15.83 6.41
C LYS A 19 -13.08 -14.39 6.96
N LYS A 20 -11.87 -13.87 7.12
CA LYS A 20 -11.64 -12.49 7.58
C LYS A 20 -12.20 -11.47 6.60
N PHE A 21 -11.99 -11.66 5.29
CA PHE A 21 -12.48 -10.77 4.26
C PHE A 21 -14.02 -10.73 4.26
N LEU A 22 -14.70 -11.88 4.22
CA LEU A 22 -16.15 -11.96 4.23
C LEU A 22 -16.76 -11.30 5.48
N LYS A 23 -16.14 -11.49 6.65
CA LYS A 23 -16.55 -10.83 7.90
C LYS A 23 -16.37 -9.31 7.85
N ASN A 24 -15.38 -8.83 7.09
CA ASN A 24 -14.99 -7.41 7.06
C ASN A 24 -15.66 -6.61 5.94
N ILE A 25 -16.37 -7.26 5.01
CA ILE A 25 -17.14 -6.55 3.97
C ILE A 25 -18.18 -5.64 4.63
N PRO A 26 -18.19 -4.33 4.30
CA PRO A 26 -19.19 -3.41 4.86
C PRO A 26 -20.61 -3.80 4.39
N LYS A 27 -21.53 -4.07 5.31
CA LYS A 27 -22.90 -4.48 4.96
C LYS A 27 -23.66 -3.42 4.14
N LYS A 28 -23.46 -2.12 4.45
CA LYS A 28 -24.19 -1.01 3.80
C LYS A 28 -23.54 -0.50 2.50
N ASP A 29 -22.22 -0.65 2.33
CA ASP A 29 -21.45 -0.07 1.20
C ASP A 29 -20.67 -1.13 0.40
N ASN A 30 -21.20 -2.34 0.31
CA ASN A 30 -20.53 -3.47 -0.33
C ASN A 30 -20.04 -3.13 -1.76
N ASN A 31 -20.91 -2.59 -2.59
CA ASN A 31 -20.56 -2.24 -3.98
C ASN A 31 -19.44 -1.20 -4.06
N ARG A 32 -19.45 -0.19 -3.19
CA ARG A 32 -18.41 0.83 -3.10
C ARG A 32 -17.07 0.21 -2.71
N TYR A 33 -17.09 -0.68 -1.73
CA TYR A 33 -15.91 -1.38 -1.27
C TYR A 33 -15.33 -2.32 -2.35
N LEU A 34 -16.16 -3.14 -2.99
CA LEU A 34 -15.73 -4.03 -4.08
C LEU A 34 -15.19 -3.25 -5.28
N ASN A 35 -15.80 -2.12 -5.63
CA ASN A 35 -15.27 -1.22 -6.66
C ASN A 35 -13.91 -0.63 -6.27
N PHE A 36 -13.71 -0.30 -5.00
CA PHE A 36 -12.39 0.12 -4.50
C PHE A 36 -11.37 -1.02 -4.63
N CYS A 37 -11.70 -2.23 -4.21
CA CYS A 37 -10.83 -3.40 -4.35
C CYS A 37 -10.44 -3.64 -5.82
N GLU A 38 -11.38 -3.53 -6.75
CA GLU A 38 -11.09 -3.68 -8.19
C GLU A 38 -10.16 -2.59 -8.72
N LYS A 39 -10.33 -1.33 -8.28
CA LYS A 39 -9.43 -0.22 -8.65
C LYS A 39 -8.01 -0.45 -8.14
N ILE A 40 -7.85 -0.86 -6.88
CA ILE A 40 -6.52 -1.16 -6.33
C ILE A 40 -5.89 -2.36 -7.04
N SER A 41 -6.65 -3.41 -7.29
CA SER A 41 -6.18 -4.60 -8.04
C SER A 41 -5.68 -4.24 -9.43
N THR A 42 -6.39 -3.36 -10.14
CA THR A 42 -5.97 -2.85 -11.46
C THR A 42 -4.64 -2.09 -11.36
N ILE A 43 -4.44 -1.31 -10.30
CA ILE A 43 -3.17 -0.63 -10.03
C ILE A 43 -2.06 -1.65 -9.79
N VAL A 44 -2.28 -2.66 -8.93
CA VAL A 44 -1.32 -3.72 -8.64
C VAL A 44 -0.88 -4.40 -9.93
N ILE A 45 -1.82 -4.85 -10.75
CA ILE A 45 -1.53 -5.53 -12.02
C ILE A 45 -0.74 -4.61 -12.97
N ARG A 46 -1.11 -3.33 -13.08
CA ARG A 46 -0.37 -2.36 -13.90
C ARG A 46 1.09 -2.21 -13.46
N LEU A 47 1.34 -2.16 -12.15
CA LEU A 47 2.68 -2.00 -11.60
C LEU A 47 3.55 -3.26 -11.77
N THR A 48 2.91 -4.42 -11.79
CA THR A 48 3.60 -5.72 -11.88
C THR A 48 3.81 -6.21 -13.31
N LYS A 49 3.00 -5.74 -14.28
CA LYS A 49 3.01 -6.20 -15.69
C LYS A 49 4.40 -6.09 -16.33
N LYS A 50 5.10 -4.98 -16.16
CA LYS A 50 6.43 -4.76 -16.74
C LYS A 50 7.52 -5.67 -16.15
N LYS A 51 7.35 -6.15 -14.93
CA LYS A 51 8.29 -7.02 -14.22
C LYS A 51 7.95 -8.51 -14.37
N LYS A 52 6.92 -8.85 -15.17
CA LYS A 52 6.38 -10.23 -15.30
C LYS A 52 6.06 -10.89 -13.96
N ILE A 53 5.66 -10.09 -12.95
CA ILE A 53 5.29 -10.60 -11.63
C ILE A 53 3.92 -11.27 -11.74
N ASN A 54 3.84 -12.53 -11.34
CA ASN A 54 2.63 -13.34 -11.35
C ASN A 54 1.80 -13.18 -10.07
N PHE A 55 0.64 -13.80 -10.04
CA PHE A 55 -0.27 -13.74 -8.89
C PHE A 55 0.28 -14.48 -7.66
N ASP A 56 1.08 -15.52 -7.84
CA ASP A 56 1.70 -16.25 -6.73
C ASP A 56 2.70 -15.37 -5.99
N TYR A 57 3.49 -14.57 -6.71
CA TYR A 57 4.38 -13.60 -6.10
C TYR A 57 3.62 -12.53 -5.32
N ILE A 58 2.50 -12.02 -5.88
CA ILE A 58 1.65 -11.02 -5.20
C ILE A 58 1.04 -11.63 -3.92
N SER A 59 0.54 -12.86 -4.02
CA SER A 59 0.02 -13.62 -2.88
C SER A 59 1.07 -13.82 -1.80
N LYS A 60 2.26 -14.30 -2.18
CA LYS A 60 3.37 -14.49 -1.26
C LYS A 60 3.74 -13.18 -0.56
N ALA A 61 3.89 -12.09 -1.30
CA ALA A 61 4.24 -10.77 -0.76
C ALA A 61 3.22 -10.29 0.30
N TYR A 62 1.93 -10.53 0.07
CA TYR A 62 0.89 -10.21 1.05
C TYR A 62 0.91 -11.13 2.26
N ASN A 63 1.10 -12.44 2.06
CA ASN A 63 1.12 -13.41 3.16
C ASN A 63 2.37 -13.23 4.03
N ASP A 64 3.52 -12.91 3.44
CA ASP A 64 4.73 -12.55 4.18
C ASP A 64 4.49 -11.31 5.07
N LEU A 65 3.83 -10.27 4.55
CA LEU A 65 3.42 -9.10 5.34
C LEU A 65 2.49 -9.48 6.50
N CYS A 66 1.50 -10.35 6.26
CA CYS A 66 0.58 -10.81 7.31
C CYS A 66 1.33 -11.56 8.41
N PHE A 67 2.26 -12.43 8.02
CA PHE A 67 3.06 -13.22 8.95
C PHE A 67 3.95 -12.32 9.83
N GLU A 68 4.69 -11.39 9.21
CA GLU A 68 5.54 -10.44 9.95
C GLU A 68 4.71 -9.58 10.91
N THR A 69 3.57 -9.03 10.45
CA THR A 69 2.68 -8.24 11.31
C THR A 69 2.16 -9.05 12.50
N MET A 70 1.80 -10.31 12.27
CA MET A 70 1.34 -11.20 13.35
C MET A 70 2.47 -11.52 14.33
N ARG A 71 3.68 -11.79 13.84
CA ARG A 71 4.86 -12.02 14.65
C ARG A 71 5.13 -10.84 15.58
N GLU A 72 5.15 -9.63 15.04
CA GLU A 72 5.36 -8.40 15.80
C GLU A 72 4.28 -8.17 16.86
N GLN A 73 3.01 -8.43 16.51
CA GLN A 73 1.91 -8.34 17.49
C GLN A 73 2.04 -9.35 18.63
N LEU A 74 2.51 -10.57 18.36
CA LEU A 74 2.75 -11.58 19.39
C LEU A 74 3.92 -11.18 20.32
N ILE A 75 5.00 -10.64 19.74
CA ILE A 75 6.14 -10.13 20.51
C ILE A 75 5.67 -9.00 21.43
N PHE A 76 4.94 -8.02 20.89
CA PHE A 76 4.39 -6.91 21.65
C PHE A 76 3.48 -7.38 22.80
N LYS A 77 2.57 -8.32 22.51
CA LYS A 77 1.70 -8.89 23.56
C LYS A 77 2.48 -9.56 24.68
N LYS A 78 3.61 -10.21 24.36
CA LYS A 78 4.43 -10.92 25.34
C LYS A 78 5.34 -10.00 26.14
N LYS A 79 5.92 -8.96 25.49
CA LYS A 79 6.94 -8.08 26.09
C LYS A 79 6.39 -6.72 26.54
N GLY A 80 5.21 -6.29 26.06
CA GLY A 80 4.66 -4.94 26.29
C GLY A 80 5.33 -3.85 25.44
N GLU A 81 6.35 -4.19 24.65
CA GLU A 81 7.11 -3.27 23.81
C GLU A 81 7.51 -3.92 22.49
N TYR A 82 7.82 -3.10 21.49
CA TYR A 82 8.40 -3.57 20.23
C TYR A 82 9.91 -3.75 20.38
N ASP A 83 10.46 -4.79 19.74
CA ASP A 83 11.90 -5.03 19.71
C ASP A 83 12.57 -4.06 18.72
N ALA A 84 12.93 -2.86 19.20
CA ALA A 84 13.51 -1.79 18.39
C ALA A 84 14.83 -2.18 17.69
N ILE A 85 15.64 -3.06 18.30
CA ILE A 85 16.93 -3.49 17.73
C ILE A 85 16.71 -4.46 16.57
N SER A 86 15.83 -5.45 16.76
CA SER A 86 15.45 -6.39 15.71
C SER A 86 14.77 -5.67 14.55
N GLN A 87 13.82 -4.77 14.84
CA GLN A 87 13.15 -3.96 13.82
C GLN A 87 14.11 -3.09 13.01
N LYS A 88 15.12 -2.49 13.62
CA LYS A 88 16.10 -1.67 12.92
C LYS A 88 16.91 -2.51 11.92
N LYS A 89 17.33 -3.71 12.29
CA LYS A 89 18.04 -4.65 11.39
C LYS A 89 17.15 -5.12 10.25
N ASP A 90 15.92 -5.55 10.55
CA ASP A 90 14.95 -6.03 9.56
C ASP A 90 14.56 -4.92 8.57
N ASN A 91 14.34 -3.70 9.06
CA ASN A 91 14.05 -2.54 8.22
C ASN A 91 15.21 -2.19 7.29
N LEU A 92 16.45 -2.17 7.79
CA LEU A 92 17.63 -1.94 6.94
C LEU A 92 17.77 -3.01 5.85
N MET A 93 17.51 -4.28 6.15
CA MET A 93 17.53 -5.37 5.17
C MET A 93 16.43 -5.24 4.12
N ILE A 94 15.26 -4.71 4.47
CA ILE A 94 14.17 -4.45 3.53
C ILE A 94 14.51 -3.22 2.68
N TYR A 95 14.91 -2.12 3.29
CA TYR A 95 15.17 -0.84 2.61
C TYR A 95 16.33 -0.90 1.64
N ASN A 96 17.35 -1.71 1.92
CA ASN A 96 18.54 -1.88 1.09
C ASN A 96 18.36 -2.91 -0.05
N SER A 97 17.22 -3.57 -0.16
CA SER A 97 16.94 -4.56 -1.20
C SER A 97 15.73 -4.17 -2.05
N ASP A 98 15.96 -3.81 -3.31
CA ASP A 98 14.87 -3.50 -4.26
C ASP A 98 13.84 -4.63 -4.39
N LYS A 99 14.30 -5.89 -4.31
CA LYS A 99 13.42 -7.07 -4.38
C LYS A 99 12.54 -7.18 -3.14
N LYS A 100 13.13 -7.10 -1.93
CA LYS A 100 12.39 -7.14 -0.67
C LYS A 100 11.44 -5.95 -0.56
N MET A 101 11.90 -4.75 -0.89
CA MET A 101 11.08 -3.55 -0.86
C MET A 101 9.92 -3.63 -1.86
N THR A 102 10.14 -4.17 -3.07
CA THR A 102 9.05 -4.39 -4.04
C THR A 102 8.00 -5.34 -3.47
N ALA A 103 8.40 -6.46 -2.85
CA ALA A 103 7.47 -7.40 -2.22
C ALA A 103 6.68 -6.71 -1.09
N TYR A 104 7.38 -6.02 -0.19
CA TYR A 104 6.75 -5.29 0.91
C TYR A 104 5.72 -4.26 0.43
N MET A 105 6.06 -3.44 -0.58
CA MET A 105 5.13 -2.45 -1.16
C MET A 105 3.92 -3.10 -1.83
N LEU A 106 4.09 -4.25 -2.50
CA LEU A 106 2.97 -4.99 -3.07
C LEU A 106 2.08 -5.59 -1.99
N GLY A 107 2.65 -6.17 -0.94
CA GLY A 107 1.91 -6.66 0.22
C GLY A 107 1.07 -5.54 0.86
N LEU A 108 1.67 -4.37 1.08
CA LEU A 108 0.96 -3.19 1.60
C LEU A 108 -0.16 -2.70 0.65
N LEU A 109 0.02 -2.73 -0.67
CA LEU A 109 -1.06 -2.40 -1.61
C LEU A 109 -2.22 -3.39 -1.52
N VAL A 110 -1.93 -4.68 -1.41
CA VAL A 110 -2.97 -5.72 -1.25
C VAL A 110 -3.69 -5.56 0.09
N SER A 111 -2.98 -5.21 1.16
CA SER A 111 -3.59 -4.98 2.47
C SER A 111 -4.59 -3.82 2.48
N GLN A 112 -4.46 -2.82 1.57
CA GLN A 112 -5.44 -1.75 1.42
C GLN A 112 -6.83 -2.28 1.03
N MET A 113 -6.88 -3.43 0.37
CA MET A 113 -8.12 -4.11 0.00
C MET A 113 -8.62 -5.06 1.08
N LEU A 114 -7.72 -5.81 1.72
CA LEU A 114 -8.08 -6.95 2.56
C LEU A 114 -8.15 -6.60 4.05
N TRP A 115 -7.53 -5.52 4.51
CA TRP A 115 -7.60 -5.08 5.89
C TRP A 115 -8.55 -3.90 6.03
N ARG A 116 -9.60 -4.09 6.85
CA ARG A 116 -10.64 -3.06 7.06
C ARG A 116 -10.08 -1.73 7.59
N SER A 117 -9.07 -1.77 8.46
CA SER A 117 -8.41 -0.57 8.98
C SER A 117 -7.76 0.24 7.86
N HIS A 118 -7.00 -0.42 6.97
CA HIS A 118 -6.34 0.22 5.84
C HIS A 118 -7.36 0.82 4.87
N TYR A 119 -8.41 0.08 4.52
CA TYR A 119 -9.51 0.60 3.71
C TYR A 119 -10.12 1.87 4.32
N LYS A 120 -10.41 1.86 5.64
CA LYS A 120 -10.97 3.02 6.33
C LYS A 120 -10.04 4.24 6.29
N ILE A 121 -8.74 4.04 6.49
CA ILE A 121 -7.74 5.12 6.40
C ILE A 121 -7.73 5.73 5.00
N VAL A 122 -7.70 4.90 3.94
CA VAL A 122 -7.73 5.39 2.55
C VAL A 122 -9.02 6.15 2.25
N GLN A 123 -10.17 5.66 2.73
CA GLN A 123 -11.46 6.35 2.55
C GLN A 123 -11.49 7.69 3.29
N TRP A 124 -11.03 7.72 4.53
CA TRP A 124 -10.93 8.94 5.31
C TRP A 124 -10.04 9.97 4.61
N TYR A 125 -8.83 9.55 4.21
CA TYR A 125 -7.90 10.41 3.47
C TYR A 125 -8.52 10.98 2.19
N TYR A 126 -9.17 10.15 1.38
CA TYR A 126 -9.79 10.55 0.13
C TYR A 126 -10.89 11.60 0.32
N LEU A 127 -11.70 11.46 1.36
CA LEU A 127 -12.75 12.43 1.69
C LEU A 127 -12.17 13.77 2.14
N HIS A 128 -11.13 13.73 2.99
CA HIS A 128 -10.54 14.94 3.55
C HIS A 128 -9.73 15.73 2.53
N ILE A 129 -8.94 15.05 1.69
CA ILE A 129 -8.14 15.74 0.66
C ILE A 129 -9.03 16.50 -0.33
N LYS A 130 -10.21 15.96 -0.65
CA LYS A 130 -11.22 16.65 -1.45
C LYS A 130 -11.81 17.86 -0.75
N ARG A 131 -12.15 17.69 0.54
CA ARG A 131 -12.78 18.74 1.35
C ARG A 131 -11.87 19.95 1.52
N PHE A 132 -10.61 19.73 1.84
CA PHE A 132 -9.66 20.81 2.14
C PHE A 132 -9.15 21.56 0.92
N LYS A 133 -9.38 21.06 -0.30
CA LYS A 133 -8.99 21.74 -1.55
C LYS A 133 -7.52 22.19 -1.55
N ILE A 134 -6.63 21.34 -1.05
CA ILE A 134 -5.21 21.63 -0.84
C ILE A 134 -4.51 22.04 -2.14
N LYS A 135 -3.55 22.96 -2.05
CA LYS A 135 -2.71 23.38 -3.17
C LYS A 135 -1.32 22.75 -3.13
N LYS A 136 -0.79 22.47 -1.93
CA LYS A 136 0.51 21.85 -1.69
C LYS A 136 0.35 20.72 -0.72
N LEU A 137 1.09 19.64 -0.93
CA LEU A 137 1.11 18.45 -0.07
C LEU A 137 2.55 18.02 0.19
N LEU A 138 2.87 17.74 1.44
CA LEU A 138 4.06 16.99 1.83
C LEU A 138 3.59 15.63 2.34
N GLU A 139 4.17 14.55 1.79
CA GLU A 139 3.96 13.19 2.28
C GLU A 139 5.30 12.62 2.70
N ILE A 140 5.41 12.25 3.99
CA ILE A 140 6.58 11.60 4.58
C ILE A 140 6.29 10.11 4.64
N GLY A 141 7.23 9.28 4.14
CA GLY A 141 7.05 7.84 4.05
C GLY A 141 5.97 7.41 3.05
N PRO A 142 5.95 7.90 1.79
CA PRO A 142 4.90 7.59 0.82
C PRO A 142 4.77 6.09 0.51
N GLY A 143 5.80 5.31 0.77
CA GLY A 143 5.81 3.87 0.57
C GLY A 143 5.40 3.47 -0.85
N HIS A 144 4.25 2.80 -0.98
CA HIS A 144 3.69 2.43 -2.28
C HIS A 144 3.06 3.59 -3.07
N GLY A 145 2.95 4.79 -2.48
CA GLY A 145 2.47 6.00 -3.15
C GLY A 145 0.96 6.04 -3.45
N LEU A 146 0.14 5.23 -2.79
CA LEU A 146 -1.30 5.21 -3.04
C LEU A 146 -1.97 6.52 -2.61
N LEU A 147 -1.58 7.08 -1.46
CA LEU A 147 -2.15 8.34 -0.98
C LEU A 147 -1.73 9.49 -1.89
N SER A 148 -0.45 9.55 -2.27
CA SER A 148 0.02 10.48 -3.31
C SER A 148 -0.78 10.35 -4.61
N PHE A 149 -1.04 9.11 -5.06
CA PHE A 149 -1.82 8.84 -6.27
C PHE A 149 -3.26 9.35 -6.18
N LEU A 150 -3.85 9.29 -5.01
CA LEU A 150 -5.18 9.88 -4.78
C LEU A 150 -5.11 11.41 -4.78
N ALA A 151 -4.07 11.97 -4.14
CA ALA A 151 -3.88 13.42 -4.06
C ALA A 151 -3.67 14.08 -5.42
N VAL A 152 -2.83 13.51 -6.29
CA VAL A 152 -2.53 14.09 -7.61
C VAL A 152 -3.73 14.12 -8.57
N LYS A 153 -4.84 13.49 -8.20
CA LYS A 153 -6.10 13.58 -8.95
C LYS A 153 -6.91 14.83 -8.60
N GLU A 154 -6.56 15.50 -7.51
CA GLU A 154 -7.29 16.69 -7.08
C GLU A 154 -6.92 17.91 -7.93
N LYS A 155 -7.92 18.53 -8.55
CA LYS A 155 -7.73 19.63 -9.52
C LYS A 155 -6.98 20.84 -8.95
N LYS A 156 -7.07 21.08 -7.65
CA LYS A 156 -6.45 22.23 -6.98
C LYS A 156 -5.01 22.01 -6.55
N LEU A 157 -4.56 20.75 -6.50
CA LEU A 157 -3.18 20.44 -6.13
C LEU A 157 -2.22 20.93 -7.20
N LYS A 158 -1.25 21.74 -6.82
CA LYS A 158 -0.22 22.32 -7.69
C LYS A 158 1.16 21.74 -7.44
N GLU A 159 1.44 21.35 -6.20
CA GLU A 159 2.73 20.82 -5.80
C GLU A 159 2.56 19.64 -4.83
N ILE A 160 3.39 18.62 -5.00
CA ILE A 160 3.52 17.53 -4.05
C ILE A 160 5.00 17.24 -3.80
N MET A 161 5.37 17.12 -2.53
CA MET A 161 6.69 16.71 -2.08
C MET A 161 6.60 15.35 -1.41
N LEU A 162 7.43 14.41 -1.86
CA LEU A 162 7.51 13.05 -1.33
C LEU A 162 8.89 12.85 -0.70
N CYS A 163 8.91 12.54 0.58
CA CYS A 163 10.14 12.31 1.35
C CYS A 163 10.14 10.90 1.93
N ASP A 164 11.21 10.14 1.71
CA ASP A 164 11.37 8.78 2.25
C ASP A 164 12.86 8.48 2.43
N ILE A 165 13.20 7.66 3.40
CA ILE A 165 14.55 7.15 3.61
C ILE A 165 14.94 6.14 2.53
N SER A 166 13.97 5.43 1.96
CA SER A 166 14.17 4.38 0.97
C SER A 166 14.09 4.91 -0.46
N LYS A 167 15.18 4.80 -1.20
CA LYS A 167 15.21 5.06 -2.65
C LYS A 167 14.20 4.19 -3.41
N SER A 168 14.04 2.93 -3.00
CA SER A 168 13.10 2.00 -3.63
C SER A 168 11.65 2.39 -3.40
N SER A 169 11.29 2.90 -2.22
CA SER A 169 9.98 3.48 -1.92
C SER A 169 9.68 4.68 -2.82
N ILE A 170 10.61 5.64 -2.91
CA ILE A 170 10.49 6.79 -3.82
C ILE A 170 10.32 6.33 -5.27
N ASN A 171 11.09 5.34 -5.73
CA ASN A 171 10.97 4.80 -7.08
C ASN A 171 9.61 4.12 -7.32
N PHE A 172 9.06 3.47 -6.32
CA PHE A 172 7.72 2.85 -6.40
C PHE A 172 6.64 3.94 -6.50
N SER A 173 6.70 4.96 -5.65
CA SER A 173 5.81 6.11 -5.68
C SER A 173 5.89 6.88 -7.00
N LYS A 174 7.10 7.08 -7.57
CA LYS A 174 7.29 7.66 -8.92
C LYS A 174 6.50 6.88 -9.97
N LYS A 175 6.58 5.54 -9.97
CA LYS A 175 5.83 4.70 -10.92
C LYS A 175 4.31 4.82 -10.72
N MET A 176 3.88 4.96 -9.47
CA MET A 176 2.46 5.12 -9.13
C MET A 176 1.86 6.39 -9.75
N ILE A 177 2.57 7.52 -9.67
CA ILE A 177 2.05 8.84 -10.06
C ILE A 177 2.63 9.39 -11.37
N LYS A 178 3.39 8.57 -12.12
CA LYS A 178 4.10 8.99 -13.34
C LYS A 178 3.24 9.80 -14.33
N ASN A 179 1.99 9.42 -14.53
CA ASN A 179 1.11 10.04 -15.51
C ASN A 179 0.64 11.46 -15.12
N TYR A 180 0.95 11.90 -13.90
CA TYR A 180 0.55 13.22 -13.37
C TYR A 180 1.69 14.23 -13.33
N SER A 181 2.93 13.83 -13.61
CA SER A 181 4.12 14.69 -13.56
C SER A 181 4.09 15.90 -14.50
N LYS A 182 3.29 15.83 -15.58
CA LYS A 182 3.10 16.95 -16.51
C LYS A 182 2.11 18.02 -16.02
N LYS A 183 1.33 17.72 -14.99
CA LYS A 183 0.22 18.57 -14.51
C LYS A 183 0.50 19.20 -13.15
N ILE A 184 1.42 18.63 -12.40
CA ILE A 184 1.67 18.98 -11.00
C ILE A 184 3.19 19.02 -10.80
N ASN A 185 3.70 20.00 -10.06
CA ASN A 185 5.08 20.04 -9.63
C ASN A 185 5.34 18.93 -8.59
N ILE A 186 6.15 17.94 -8.93
CA ILE A 186 6.43 16.80 -8.07
C ILE A 186 7.91 16.81 -7.67
N LYS A 187 8.18 16.93 -6.38
CA LYS A 187 9.52 16.88 -5.81
C LYS A 187 9.71 15.61 -5.00
N TYR A 188 10.91 15.04 -5.06
CA TYR A 188 11.26 13.81 -4.37
C TYR A 188 12.52 14.01 -3.55
N PHE A 189 12.47 13.61 -2.29
CA PHE A 189 13.59 13.69 -1.37
C PHE A 189 13.87 12.30 -0.79
N ILE A 190 15.16 11.94 -0.76
CA ILE A 190 15.65 10.75 -0.06
C ILE A 190 16.43 11.30 1.12
N LYS A 191 15.79 11.30 2.28
CA LYS A 191 16.34 11.83 3.54
C LYS A 191 15.82 11.04 4.71
N ASP A 192 16.66 10.89 5.72
CA ASP A 192 16.30 10.46 7.07
C ASP A 192 15.83 11.66 7.88
#